data_15ba0b1ae89268c710f32a1628e9b66e
#
_entry.id   15ba0b1ae89268c710f32a1628e9b66e
#
_cell.length_a   1.000
_cell.length_b   1.000
_cell.length_c   1.000
_cell.angle_alpha   90.00
_cell.angle_beta   90.00
_cell.angle_gamma   90.00
#
_symmetry.space_group_name_H-M   'P 1'
#
loop_
_entity.id
_entity.type
_entity.pdbx_description
1 polymer ?
#
loop_
_entity_poly.entity_id
_entity_poly.type
_entity_poly.pdbx_seq_one_letter_code
_entity_poly.pdbx_strand_id
1 'polypeptide(L)'
;MSEMNNSYKSIGLFIDGGYYAKVNEALESLMGLNVKMGALMNLIRQQVAGLCGTDMAECHITESHYFRGRYRVNNANSKHLLYSERKFEDSLIENDVVFHYKHLKEVEKGGNVTVVEKGIDVWFALEAYELSVLRKFDFVVLITGDADHEMLVRKLNALKIHTILLTWDVQEGQGTSTARLLREEACTHIELSKLVVQDGELLKKLCMAV
;
A
#
# COMPACT_ATOMS: atom_id res chain seq x y z
N MET A 1 35.56 7.71 -21.61
CA MET A 1 34.10 7.90 -21.48
C MET A 1 33.72 7.26 -20.15
N SER A 2 33.55 8.09 -19.11
CA SER A 2 33.07 7.61 -17.80
C SER A 2 31.64 7.12 -18.01
N GLU A 3 31.39 5.85 -17.75
CA GLU A 3 30.03 5.35 -17.56
C GLU A 3 29.38 6.27 -16.51
N MET A 4 28.39 7.06 -16.92
CA MET A 4 27.51 7.71 -15.98
C MET A 4 26.81 6.56 -15.24
N ASN A 5 27.32 6.27 -14.06
CA ASN A 5 26.67 5.35 -13.13
C ASN A 5 25.29 5.95 -12.87
N ASN A 6 24.27 5.41 -13.53
CA ASN A 6 22.89 5.87 -13.38
C ASN A 6 22.46 5.49 -11.96
N SER A 7 22.65 6.41 -11.02
CA SER A 7 22.31 6.20 -9.61
C SER A 7 20.78 6.20 -9.36
N TYR A 8 20.00 6.56 -10.38
CA TYR A 8 18.55 6.58 -10.38
C TYR A 8 17.96 5.21 -10.01
N LYS A 9 17.09 5.19 -8.99
CA LYS A 9 16.36 4.02 -8.53
C LYS A 9 14.86 4.18 -8.82
N SER A 10 14.33 3.30 -9.64
CA SER A 10 12.91 3.25 -9.97
C SER A 10 12.12 2.38 -8.98
N ILE A 11 11.04 2.91 -8.45
CA ILE A 11 10.20 2.25 -7.46
C ILE A 11 8.78 2.12 -8.01
N GLY A 12 8.25 0.90 -8.07
CA GLY A 12 6.82 0.64 -8.24
C GLY A 12 6.15 0.50 -6.87
N LEU A 13 5.10 1.28 -6.60
CA LEU A 13 4.34 1.24 -5.36
C LEU A 13 2.95 0.68 -5.61
N PHE A 14 2.60 -0.40 -4.91
CA PHE A 14 1.29 -1.05 -5.01
C PHE A 14 0.64 -1.15 -3.63
N ILE A 15 -0.56 -0.59 -3.51
CA ILE A 15 -1.27 -0.43 -2.23
C ILE A 15 -2.56 -1.25 -2.26
N ASP A 16 -2.64 -2.24 -1.40
CA ASP A 16 -3.90 -2.91 -1.06
C ASP A 16 -4.76 -1.95 -0.24
N GLY A 17 -5.80 -1.44 -0.87
CA GLY A 17 -6.70 -0.45 -0.28
C GLY A 17 -7.54 -1.02 0.86
N GLY A 18 -7.80 -2.31 0.85
CA GLY A 18 -8.48 -3.00 1.95
C GLY A 18 -7.62 -3.00 3.21
N TYR A 19 -6.35 -3.38 3.07
CA TYR A 19 -5.38 -3.33 4.16
C TYR A 19 -5.11 -1.91 4.64
N TYR A 20 -4.85 -0.98 3.71
CA TYR A 20 -4.58 0.42 4.02
C TYR A 20 -5.74 1.09 4.79
N ALA A 21 -6.99 0.79 4.42
CA ALA A 21 -8.15 1.29 5.13
C ALA A 21 -8.23 0.76 6.57
N LYS A 22 -7.99 -0.53 6.80
CA LYS A 22 -7.95 -1.11 8.14
C LYS A 22 -6.88 -0.46 9.03
N VAL A 23 -5.70 -0.15 8.46
CA VAL A 23 -4.65 0.59 9.17
C VAL A 23 -5.16 1.98 9.59
N ASN A 24 -5.78 2.74 8.67
CA ASN A 24 -6.33 4.06 9.00
C ASN A 24 -7.46 3.98 10.02
N GLU A 25 -8.40 3.05 9.88
CA GLU A 25 -9.49 2.82 10.85
C GLU A 25 -8.95 2.51 12.26
N ALA A 26 -7.90 1.70 12.36
CA ALA A 26 -7.25 1.39 13.62
C ALA A 26 -6.54 2.63 14.22
N LEU A 27 -5.81 3.40 13.41
CA LEU A 27 -5.14 4.64 13.85
C LEU A 27 -6.15 5.71 14.26
N GLU A 28 -7.23 5.87 13.51
CA GLU A 28 -8.31 6.80 13.84
C GLU A 28 -8.98 6.43 15.17
N SER A 29 -9.34 5.15 15.33
CA SER A 29 -9.99 4.64 16.54
C SER A 29 -9.12 4.79 17.80
N LEU A 30 -7.81 4.56 17.68
CA LEU A 30 -6.89 4.54 18.83
C LEU A 30 -6.28 5.91 19.13
N MET A 31 -6.03 6.72 18.12
CA MET A 31 -5.20 7.93 18.22
C MET A 31 -5.83 9.16 17.55
N GLY A 32 -6.96 9.04 16.84
CA GLY A 32 -7.55 10.14 16.08
C GLY A 32 -6.67 10.58 14.91
N LEU A 33 -5.94 9.65 14.29
CA LEU A 33 -4.94 9.94 13.26
C LEU A 33 -5.23 9.18 11.96
N ASN A 34 -4.86 9.79 10.83
CA ASN A 34 -4.84 9.15 9.51
C ASN A 34 -3.49 9.34 8.84
N VAL A 35 -3.08 8.35 8.04
CA VAL A 35 -1.82 8.36 7.28
C VAL A 35 -1.88 9.38 6.15
N LYS A 36 -0.88 10.26 6.06
CA LYS A 36 -0.68 11.16 4.93
C LYS A 36 0.02 10.43 3.79
N MET A 37 -0.63 10.31 2.63
CA MET A 37 -0.09 9.59 1.47
C MET A 37 1.29 10.14 1.04
N GLY A 38 1.43 11.44 0.86
CA GLY A 38 2.70 12.05 0.46
C GLY A 38 3.83 11.83 1.48
N ALA A 39 3.52 11.81 2.79
CA ALA A 39 4.51 11.52 3.81
C ALA A 39 4.95 10.05 3.78
N LEU A 40 4.01 9.14 3.54
CA LEU A 40 4.29 7.71 3.36
C LEU A 40 5.19 7.47 2.15
N MET A 41 4.90 8.11 1.02
CA MET A 41 5.73 8.01 -0.20
C MET A 41 7.14 8.57 0.02
N ASN A 42 7.27 9.66 0.76
CA ASN A 42 8.57 10.21 1.13
C ASN A 42 9.36 9.26 2.05
N LEU A 43 8.69 8.61 3.01
CA LEU A 43 9.32 7.59 3.83
C LEU A 43 9.82 6.41 2.98
N ILE A 44 9.02 5.94 2.03
CA ILE A 44 9.41 4.85 1.13
C ILE A 44 10.69 5.21 0.38
N ARG A 45 10.76 6.42 -0.20
CA ARG A 45 11.96 6.90 -0.89
C ARG A 45 13.18 6.97 0.04
N GLN A 46 12.99 7.43 1.27
CA GLN A 46 14.05 7.47 2.28
C GLN A 46 14.55 6.06 2.66
N GLN A 47 13.63 5.09 2.81
CA GLN A 47 14.03 3.71 3.11
C GLN A 47 14.80 3.08 1.96
N VAL A 48 14.36 3.27 0.71
CA VAL A 48 15.07 2.78 -0.47
C VAL A 48 16.45 3.43 -0.59
N ALA A 49 16.56 4.73 -0.36
CA ALA A 49 17.84 5.44 -0.35
C ALA A 49 18.80 4.87 0.69
N GLY A 50 18.30 4.59 1.90
CA GLY A 50 19.06 3.94 2.97
C GLY A 50 19.54 2.54 2.60
N LEU A 51 18.71 1.72 1.95
CA LEU A 51 19.08 0.38 1.47
C LEU A 51 20.16 0.41 0.38
N CYS A 52 20.13 1.42 -0.49
CA CYS A 52 21.09 1.56 -1.59
C CYS A 52 22.35 2.33 -1.20
N GLY A 53 22.37 3.04 -0.08
CA GLY A 53 23.44 3.98 0.27
C GLY A 53 23.54 5.16 -0.69
N THR A 54 22.38 5.63 -1.21
CA THR A 54 22.29 6.73 -2.19
C THR A 54 21.46 7.90 -1.64
N ASP A 55 21.41 9.02 -2.38
CA ASP A 55 20.56 10.15 -2.00
C ASP A 55 19.08 9.85 -2.28
N MET A 56 18.19 10.36 -1.43
CA MET A 56 16.72 10.25 -1.64
C MET A 56 16.29 10.93 -2.94
N ALA A 57 17.03 11.93 -3.41
CA ALA A 57 16.78 12.58 -4.69
C ALA A 57 16.94 11.65 -5.90
N GLU A 58 17.70 10.57 -5.75
CA GLU A 58 17.89 9.55 -6.79
C GLU A 58 16.85 8.41 -6.73
N CYS A 59 16.00 8.39 -5.71
CA CYS A 59 14.97 7.39 -5.53
C CYS A 59 13.60 7.94 -5.96
N HIS A 60 13.00 7.38 -7.00
CA HIS A 60 11.76 7.88 -7.57
C HIS A 60 10.68 6.81 -7.59
N ILE A 61 9.51 7.12 -7.04
CA ILE A 61 8.30 6.33 -7.25
C ILE A 61 7.80 6.69 -8.65
N THR A 62 8.04 5.79 -9.60
CA THR A 62 7.72 6.01 -11.03
C THR A 62 6.32 5.56 -11.39
N GLU A 63 5.77 4.64 -10.63
CA GLU A 63 4.39 4.16 -10.74
C GLU A 63 3.85 3.93 -9.34
N SER A 64 2.63 4.39 -9.08
CA SER A 64 1.95 4.17 -7.80
C SER A 64 0.48 3.83 -8.02
N HIS A 65 0.02 2.74 -7.42
CA HIS A 65 -1.29 2.15 -7.68
C HIS A 65 -1.99 1.77 -6.38
N TYR A 66 -3.28 2.11 -6.27
CA TYR A 66 -4.15 1.79 -5.14
C TYR A 66 -5.34 0.96 -5.60
N PHE A 67 -5.62 -0.16 -4.95
CA PHE A 67 -6.66 -1.12 -5.34
C PHE A 67 -7.68 -1.29 -4.24
N ARG A 68 -8.98 -1.08 -4.53
CA ARG A 68 -10.05 -1.25 -3.53
C ARG A 68 -11.40 -1.59 -4.15
N GLY A 69 -12.21 -2.33 -3.39
CA GLY A 69 -13.64 -2.47 -3.65
C GLY A 69 -14.40 -1.17 -3.31
N ARG A 70 -15.37 -0.79 -4.14
CA ARG A 70 -16.17 0.42 -3.97
C ARG A 70 -17.66 0.10 -3.91
N TYR A 71 -18.37 0.78 -3.00
CA TYR A 71 -19.82 0.70 -2.94
C TYR A 71 -20.48 1.35 -4.17
N ARG A 72 -21.63 0.80 -4.57
CA ARG A 72 -22.44 1.45 -5.61
C ARG A 72 -23.17 2.68 -5.04
N VAL A 73 -23.29 3.72 -5.84
CA VAL A 73 -23.94 5.01 -5.45
C VAL A 73 -25.40 4.85 -5.00
N ASN A 74 -26.08 3.80 -5.47
CA ASN A 74 -27.50 3.55 -5.19
C ASN A 74 -27.79 3.03 -3.77
N ASN A 75 -26.77 2.69 -2.97
CA ASN A 75 -26.97 2.27 -1.57
C ASN A 75 -27.19 3.51 -0.70
N ALA A 76 -28.40 3.67 -0.17
CA ALA A 76 -28.86 4.86 0.55
C ALA A 76 -28.01 5.28 1.77
N ASN A 77 -27.27 4.33 2.37
CA ASN A 77 -26.36 4.56 3.50
C ASN A 77 -24.97 5.09 3.07
N SER A 78 -24.73 5.29 1.77
CA SER A 78 -23.39 5.56 1.22
C SER A 78 -23.03 7.03 1.08
N LYS A 79 -23.92 8.00 1.40
CA LYS A 79 -23.63 9.43 1.16
C LYS A 79 -22.44 9.96 1.97
N HIS A 80 -22.33 9.60 3.25
CA HIS A 80 -21.18 9.98 4.08
C HIS A 80 -19.90 9.24 3.67
N LEU A 81 -20.01 7.94 3.34
CA LEU A 81 -18.92 7.15 2.82
C LEU A 81 -18.38 7.70 1.49
N LEU A 82 -19.28 8.14 0.59
CA LEU A 82 -18.90 8.74 -0.68
C LEU A 82 -18.14 10.07 -0.52
N TYR A 83 -18.45 10.86 0.49
CA TYR A 83 -17.73 12.12 0.72
C TYR A 83 -16.30 11.87 1.26
N SER A 84 -16.17 10.99 2.24
CA SER A 84 -14.84 10.59 2.76
C SER A 84 -13.99 9.88 1.71
N GLU A 85 -14.60 9.03 0.88
CA GLU A 85 -13.93 8.40 -0.26
C GLU A 85 -13.40 9.45 -1.25
N ARG A 86 -14.20 10.47 -1.60
CA ARG A 86 -13.74 11.52 -2.51
C ARG A 86 -12.61 12.36 -1.94
N LYS A 87 -12.68 12.73 -0.66
CA LYS A 87 -11.59 13.45 0.01
C LYS A 87 -10.28 12.63 -0.02
N PHE A 88 -10.40 11.31 0.12
CA PHE A 88 -9.26 10.42 0.00
C PHE A 88 -8.77 10.29 -1.46
N GLU A 89 -9.70 10.22 -2.44
CA GLU A 89 -9.37 10.22 -3.88
C GLU A 89 -8.59 11.48 -4.28
N ASP A 90 -8.98 12.65 -3.76
CA ASP A 90 -8.23 13.90 -3.99
C ASP A 90 -6.77 13.75 -3.49
N SER A 91 -6.58 13.15 -2.32
CA SER A 91 -5.22 12.86 -1.81
C SER A 91 -4.44 11.87 -2.68
N LEU A 92 -5.10 10.89 -3.30
CA LEU A 92 -4.45 9.99 -4.26
C LEU A 92 -4.02 10.74 -5.52
N ILE A 93 -4.90 11.60 -6.06
CA ILE A 93 -4.63 12.42 -7.25
C ILE A 93 -3.48 13.39 -7.00
N GLU A 94 -3.48 14.09 -5.85
CA GLU A 94 -2.43 15.02 -5.45
C GLU A 94 -1.04 14.37 -5.32
N ASN A 95 -1.01 13.05 -5.14
CA ASN A 95 0.23 12.28 -5.01
C ASN A 95 0.51 11.38 -6.22
N ASP A 96 -0.13 11.62 -7.36
CA ASP A 96 0.03 10.85 -8.60
C ASP A 96 -0.21 9.34 -8.42
N VAL A 97 -1.15 8.95 -7.53
CA VAL A 97 -1.52 7.55 -7.31
C VAL A 97 -2.70 7.18 -8.21
N VAL A 98 -2.50 6.22 -9.09
CA VAL A 98 -3.56 5.64 -9.92
C VAL A 98 -4.43 4.73 -9.05
N PHE A 99 -5.74 4.98 -9.00
CA PHE A 99 -6.64 4.14 -8.22
C PHE A 99 -7.47 3.22 -9.11
N HIS A 100 -7.55 1.97 -8.68
CA HIS A 100 -8.25 0.88 -9.35
C HIS A 100 -9.45 0.46 -8.49
N TYR A 101 -10.65 0.80 -8.93
CA TYR A 101 -11.87 0.46 -8.21
C TYR A 101 -12.67 -0.62 -8.90
N LYS A 102 -13.16 -1.56 -8.10
CA LYS A 102 -14.12 -2.56 -8.53
C LYS A 102 -15.36 -2.49 -7.63
N HIS A 103 -16.55 -2.57 -8.22
CA HIS A 103 -17.76 -2.60 -7.40
C HIS A 103 -17.81 -3.83 -6.52
N LEU A 104 -18.09 -3.60 -5.24
CA LEU A 104 -18.40 -4.65 -4.28
C LEU A 104 -19.63 -5.45 -4.76
N LYS A 105 -19.62 -6.75 -4.51
CA LYS A 105 -20.73 -7.65 -4.86
C LYS A 105 -21.61 -7.90 -3.66
N GLU A 106 -22.92 -7.75 -3.86
CA GLU A 106 -23.90 -8.20 -2.90
C GLU A 106 -24.08 -9.71 -3.04
N VAL A 107 -23.96 -10.43 -1.93
CA VAL A 107 -24.15 -11.87 -1.85
C VAL A 107 -25.23 -12.14 -0.80
N GLU A 108 -26.29 -12.79 -1.22
CA GLU A 108 -27.36 -13.23 -0.32
C GLU A 108 -26.97 -14.56 0.33
N LYS A 109 -26.86 -14.56 1.66
CA LYS A 109 -26.67 -15.78 2.47
C LYS A 109 -27.72 -15.84 3.56
N GLY A 110 -28.60 -16.86 3.48
CA GLY A 110 -29.59 -17.13 4.53
C GLY A 110 -30.57 -15.97 4.79
N GLY A 111 -30.96 -15.22 3.74
CA GLY A 111 -31.87 -14.06 3.86
C GLY A 111 -31.19 -12.74 4.25
N ASN A 112 -29.88 -12.75 4.53
CA ASN A 112 -29.10 -11.54 4.78
C ASN A 112 -28.25 -11.20 3.55
N VAL A 113 -28.32 -9.93 3.13
CA VAL A 113 -27.45 -9.40 2.06
C VAL A 113 -26.14 -8.94 2.69
N THR A 114 -25.05 -9.57 2.30
CA THR A 114 -23.69 -9.19 2.69
C THR A 114 -22.94 -8.63 1.49
N VAL A 115 -22.13 -7.64 1.71
CA VAL A 115 -21.29 -7.03 0.66
C VAL A 115 -19.90 -7.64 0.73
N VAL A 116 -19.41 -8.17 -0.39
CA VAL A 116 -18.14 -8.89 -0.46
C VAL A 116 -17.26 -8.25 -1.54
N GLU A 117 -16.02 -7.99 -1.17
CA GLU A 117 -14.96 -7.68 -2.13
C GLU A 117 -14.55 -8.97 -2.84
N LYS A 118 -14.44 -8.94 -4.17
CA LYS A 118 -14.07 -10.13 -4.95
C LYS A 118 -13.22 -9.79 -6.17
N GLY A 119 -12.03 -10.35 -6.21
CA GLY A 119 -11.11 -10.29 -7.33
C GLY A 119 -10.32 -8.98 -7.44
N ILE A 120 -10.23 -8.21 -6.34
CA ILE A 120 -9.30 -7.08 -6.21
C ILE A 120 -7.89 -7.64 -6.03
N ASP A 121 -7.68 -8.61 -5.16
CA ASP A 121 -6.38 -9.23 -4.87
C ASP A 121 -5.75 -9.83 -6.13
N VAL A 122 -6.58 -10.48 -6.96
CA VAL A 122 -6.13 -11.00 -8.26
C VAL A 122 -5.73 -9.86 -9.21
N TRP A 123 -6.51 -8.78 -9.27
CA TRP A 123 -6.16 -7.62 -10.09
C TRP A 123 -4.88 -6.95 -9.58
N PHE A 124 -4.78 -6.70 -8.29
CA PHE A 124 -3.57 -6.21 -7.64
C PHE A 124 -2.32 -7.02 -8.04
N ALA A 125 -2.41 -8.35 -7.89
CA ALA A 125 -1.28 -9.23 -8.20
C ALA A 125 -0.90 -9.23 -9.69
N LEU A 126 -1.88 -9.24 -10.59
CA LEU A 126 -1.66 -9.22 -12.03
C LEU A 126 -1.06 -7.89 -12.47
N GLU A 127 -1.62 -6.77 -12.04
CA GLU A 127 -1.15 -5.42 -12.40
C GLU A 127 0.27 -5.18 -11.89
N ALA A 128 0.52 -5.52 -10.61
CA ALA A 128 1.85 -5.37 -10.01
C ALA A 128 2.90 -6.21 -10.75
N TYR A 129 2.56 -7.45 -11.14
CA TYR A 129 3.46 -8.30 -11.90
C TYR A 129 3.68 -7.78 -13.34
N GLU A 130 2.60 -7.43 -14.05
CA GLU A 130 2.67 -6.94 -15.43
C GLU A 130 3.50 -5.66 -15.54
N LEU A 131 3.20 -4.67 -14.70
CA LEU A 131 3.96 -3.41 -14.68
C LEU A 131 5.42 -3.64 -14.30
N SER A 132 5.70 -4.56 -13.39
CA SER A 132 7.08 -4.90 -13.03
C SER A 132 7.88 -5.48 -14.19
N VAL A 133 7.25 -6.31 -15.03
CA VAL A 133 7.87 -6.84 -16.25
C VAL A 133 8.10 -5.73 -17.28
N LEU A 134 7.13 -4.85 -17.47
CA LEU A 134 7.16 -3.80 -18.49
C LEU A 134 8.10 -2.64 -18.12
N ARG A 135 8.04 -2.20 -16.87
CA ARG A 135 8.78 -1.01 -16.37
C ARG A 135 10.17 -1.36 -15.84
N LYS A 136 10.40 -2.63 -15.47
CA LYS A 136 11.67 -3.11 -14.92
C LYS A 136 12.13 -2.30 -13.71
N PHE A 137 11.24 -2.17 -12.71
CA PHE A 137 11.56 -1.47 -11.47
C PHE A 137 12.79 -2.08 -10.77
N ASP A 138 13.61 -1.23 -10.13
CA ASP A 138 14.65 -1.69 -9.22
C ASP A 138 14.04 -2.22 -7.92
N PHE A 139 12.98 -1.56 -7.44
CA PHE A 139 12.24 -1.89 -6.23
C PHE A 139 10.75 -1.96 -6.49
N VAL A 140 10.10 -2.93 -5.88
CA VAL A 140 8.65 -2.97 -5.78
C VAL A 140 8.26 -2.95 -4.31
N VAL A 141 7.49 -1.93 -3.93
CA VAL A 141 6.94 -1.78 -2.58
C VAL A 141 5.49 -2.22 -2.59
N LEU A 142 5.19 -3.21 -1.75
CA LEU A 142 3.84 -3.71 -1.53
C LEU A 142 3.36 -3.28 -0.15
N ILE A 143 2.22 -2.60 -0.10
CA ILE A 143 1.52 -2.26 1.15
C ILE A 143 0.33 -3.20 1.28
N THR A 144 0.52 -4.31 1.95
CA THR A 144 -0.49 -5.34 2.21
C THR A 144 -0.06 -6.24 3.37
N GLY A 145 -1.02 -6.86 4.04
CA GLY A 145 -0.78 -7.88 5.08
C GLY A 145 -1.23 -9.27 4.65
N ASP A 146 -1.83 -9.41 3.46
CA ASP A 146 -2.53 -10.62 3.03
C ASP A 146 -1.57 -11.70 2.50
N ALA A 147 -1.74 -12.93 3.01
CA ALA A 147 -0.99 -14.11 2.59
C ALA A 147 -1.18 -14.44 1.10
N ASP A 148 -2.30 -14.08 0.50
CA ASP A 148 -2.61 -14.40 -0.89
C ASP A 148 -1.63 -13.74 -1.87
N HIS A 149 -0.89 -12.72 -1.42
CA HIS A 149 0.16 -12.06 -2.20
C HIS A 149 1.54 -12.72 -2.12
N GLU A 150 1.72 -13.83 -1.37
CA GLU A 150 3.01 -14.55 -1.28
C GLU A 150 3.54 -14.93 -2.67
N MET A 151 2.68 -15.49 -3.53
CA MET A 151 3.10 -15.90 -4.89
C MET A 151 3.49 -14.73 -5.78
N LEU A 152 2.88 -13.55 -5.59
CA LEU A 152 3.31 -12.32 -6.27
C LEU A 152 4.75 -11.98 -5.87
N VAL A 153 5.05 -11.95 -4.57
CA VAL A 153 6.40 -11.65 -4.06
C VAL A 153 7.44 -12.62 -4.64
N ARG A 154 7.17 -13.92 -4.62
CA ARG A 154 8.05 -14.94 -5.24
C ARG A 154 8.29 -14.68 -6.72
N LYS A 155 7.26 -14.30 -7.47
CA LYS A 155 7.39 -13.98 -8.89
C LYS A 155 8.21 -12.72 -9.15
N LEU A 156 8.04 -11.68 -8.34
CA LEU A 156 8.83 -10.46 -8.42
C LEU A 156 10.31 -10.73 -8.08
N ASN A 157 10.58 -11.52 -7.05
CA ASN A 157 11.92 -11.94 -6.69
C ASN A 157 12.59 -12.74 -7.82
N ALA A 158 11.84 -13.60 -8.51
CA ALA A 158 12.34 -14.34 -9.68
C ALA A 158 12.72 -13.43 -10.86
N LEU A 159 12.11 -12.25 -10.97
CA LEU A 159 12.49 -11.19 -11.90
C LEU A 159 13.73 -10.39 -11.45
N LYS A 160 14.32 -10.73 -10.29
CA LYS A 160 15.44 -10.02 -9.64
C LYS A 160 15.08 -8.60 -9.22
N ILE A 161 13.81 -8.33 -8.97
CA ILE A 161 13.33 -7.08 -8.41
C ILE A 161 13.45 -7.17 -6.88
N HIS A 162 13.97 -6.14 -6.25
CA HIS A 162 14.02 -6.07 -4.79
C HIS A 162 12.64 -5.75 -4.23
N THR A 163 11.99 -6.73 -3.62
CA THR A 163 10.66 -6.56 -3.03
C THR A 163 10.76 -6.02 -1.61
N ILE A 164 10.01 -4.95 -1.34
CA ILE A 164 9.84 -4.37 -0.01
C ILE A 164 8.39 -4.57 0.40
N LEU A 165 8.17 -5.29 1.48
CA LEU A 165 6.88 -5.37 2.13
C LEU A 165 6.81 -4.27 3.20
N LEU A 166 5.89 -3.33 3.06
CA LEU A 166 5.67 -2.27 4.03
C LEU A 166 4.34 -2.50 4.73
N THR A 167 4.38 -2.64 6.05
CA THR A 167 3.22 -2.95 6.87
C THR A 167 3.13 -2.07 8.11
N TRP A 168 1.95 -1.99 8.67
CA TRP A 168 1.71 -1.31 9.93
C TRP A 168 0.77 -2.14 10.80
N ASP A 169 1.32 -2.94 11.67
CA ASP A 169 0.55 -3.63 12.68
C ASP A 169 0.27 -2.65 13.84
N VAL A 170 -0.93 -2.09 13.82
CA VAL A 170 -1.33 -1.02 14.78
C VAL A 170 -1.67 -1.63 16.13
N GLN A 171 -2.43 -2.73 16.10
CA GLN A 171 -2.80 -3.46 17.31
C GLN A 171 -3.20 -4.90 16.96
N GLU A 172 -2.78 -5.84 17.78
CA GLU A 172 -3.16 -7.24 17.66
C GLU A 172 -4.70 -7.40 17.65
N GLY A 173 -5.22 -8.13 16.66
CA GLY A 173 -6.67 -8.35 16.51
C GLY A 173 -7.44 -7.31 15.69
N GLN A 174 -6.84 -6.20 15.28
CA GLN A 174 -7.51 -5.17 14.46
C GLN A 174 -7.49 -5.46 12.94
N GLY A 175 -7.03 -6.66 12.52
CA GLY A 175 -6.95 -7.03 11.11
C GLY A 175 -5.84 -6.31 10.33
N THR A 176 -4.89 -5.70 11.03
CA THR A 176 -3.69 -5.05 10.48
C THR A 176 -2.46 -5.94 10.52
N SER A 177 -2.59 -7.16 11.06
CA SER A 177 -1.51 -8.14 11.16
C SER A 177 -1.02 -8.59 9.78
N THR A 178 0.26 -8.88 9.70
CA THR A 178 0.91 -9.33 8.47
C THR A 178 1.14 -10.84 8.50
N ALA A 179 0.77 -11.53 7.44
CA ALA A 179 0.99 -12.95 7.30
C ALA A 179 2.49 -13.30 7.38
N ARG A 180 2.83 -14.32 8.17
CA ARG A 180 4.23 -14.73 8.38
C ARG A 180 4.93 -15.11 7.08
N LEU A 181 4.28 -15.92 6.24
CA LEU A 181 4.85 -16.37 4.97
C LEU A 181 5.16 -15.20 4.04
N LEU A 182 4.27 -14.20 3.98
CA LEU A 182 4.50 -13.01 3.18
C LEU A 182 5.74 -12.22 3.65
N ARG A 183 5.94 -12.11 4.97
CA ARG A 183 7.12 -11.45 5.55
C ARG A 183 8.43 -12.19 5.25
N GLU A 184 8.39 -13.52 5.32
CA GLU A 184 9.56 -14.37 5.07
C GLU A 184 9.99 -14.38 3.60
N GLU A 185 9.04 -14.16 2.68
CA GLU A 185 9.28 -14.16 1.24
C GLU A 185 9.81 -12.82 0.72
N ALA A 186 9.46 -11.68 1.34
CA ALA A 186 9.91 -10.36 0.91
C ALA A 186 11.43 -10.17 1.13
N CYS A 187 12.11 -9.52 0.19
CA CYS A 187 13.54 -9.20 0.35
C CYS A 187 13.81 -8.29 1.55
N THR A 188 12.89 -7.36 1.80
CA THR A 188 12.94 -6.46 2.94
C THR A 188 11.53 -6.30 3.52
N HIS A 189 11.40 -6.40 4.83
CA HIS A 189 10.16 -6.10 5.54
C HIS A 189 10.34 -4.85 6.40
N ILE A 190 9.53 -3.83 6.14
CA ILE A 190 9.47 -2.58 6.90
C ILE A 190 8.16 -2.55 7.67
N GLU A 191 8.25 -2.66 8.98
CA GLU A 191 7.10 -2.58 9.88
C GLU A 191 7.05 -1.20 10.54
N LEU A 192 6.06 -0.39 10.16
CA LEU A 192 5.96 1.00 10.60
C LEU A 192 5.73 1.15 12.09
N SER A 193 5.02 0.23 12.74
CA SER A 193 4.85 0.21 14.19
C SER A 193 6.20 0.19 14.93
N LYS A 194 7.16 -0.57 14.43
CA LYS A 194 8.51 -0.61 15.01
C LYS A 194 9.30 0.66 14.76
N LEU A 195 9.20 1.23 13.54
CA LEU A 195 9.88 2.49 13.21
C LEU A 195 9.34 3.65 14.05
N VAL A 196 8.03 3.73 14.25
CA VAL A 196 7.38 4.76 15.07
C VAL A 196 7.81 4.67 16.53
N VAL A 197 8.03 3.47 17.07
CA VAL A 197 8.55 3.28 18.43
C VAL A 197 10.00 3.74 18.54
N GLN A 198 10.81 3.54 17.49
CA GLN A 198 12.22 3.95 17.45
C GLN A 198 12.39 5.46 17.24
N ASP A 199 11.54 6.07 16.40
CA ASP A 199 11.50 7.52 16.15
C ASP A 199 10.13 8.08 16.51
N GLY A 200 10.00 8.63 17.73
CA GLY A 200 8.73 9.19 18.24
C GLY A 200 8.20 10.38 17.43
N GLU A 201 9.03 11.04 16.62
CA GLU A 201 8.61 12.13 15.74
C GLU A 201 8.07 11.60 14.38
N LEU A 202 8.36 10.35 14.05
CA LEU A 202 7.94 9.76 12.78
C LEU A 202 6.42 9.71 12.67
N LEU A 203 5.71 9.38 13.74
CA LEU A 203 4.25 9.35 13.76
C LEU A 203 3.64 10.70 13.39
N LYS A 204 4.17 11.79 13.94
CA LYS A 204 3.70 13.17 13.65
C LYS A 204 3.97 13.57 12.20
N LYS A 205 5.05 13.07 11.60
CA LYS A 205 5.39 13.31 10.19
C LYS A 205 4.48 12.51 9.26
N LEU A 206 4.22 11.24 9.59
CA LEU A 206 3.44 10.31 8.77
C LEU A 206 1.94 10.53 8.86
N CYS A 207 1.42 11.02 9.98
CA CYS A 207 0.00 11.11 10.24
C CYS A 207 -0.47 12.56 10.39
N MET A 208 -1.79 12.73 10.28
CA MET A 208 -2.50 13.97 10.58
C MET A 208 -3.71 13.66 11.44
N ALA A 209 -4.18 14.63 12.22
CA ALA A 209 -5.46 14.52 12.93
C ALA A 209 -6.62 14.41 11.91
N VAL A 210 -7.62 13.61 12.26
CA VAL A 210 -8.86 13.42 11.48
C VAL A 210 -9.75 14.64 11.58
#